data_8f06df69200207b0db0e6682d35cbec0
#
_entry.id   8f06df69200207b0db0e6682d35cbec0
#
_cell.length_a   1.000
_cell.length_b   1.000
_cell.length_c   1.000
_cell.angle_alpha   90.00
_cell.angle_beta   90.00
_cell.angle_gamma   90.00
#
_symmetry.space_group_name_H-M   'P 1'
#
loop_
_entity.id
_entity.type
_entity.pdbx_description
1 polymer ?
#
loop_
_entity_poly.entity_id
_entity_poly.type
_entity_poly.pdbx_seq_one_letter_code
_entity_poly.pdbx_strand_id
1 'polypeptide(L)'
;MNTRSEPASECIRRRRIGNRVVAYRVVGTGPVALLLLHGWPQTGKAWRKIVPLLKSHATMVIPDLPGFGASSRPQSGYDKMTVAATMHDLMSALGHDSYHAVGHDVGGQILFPLAKLSPNAVTSVAFIEAGIPGLGNSLASGNPFTGGSWHFGFNMVPDLPEALLTGREALYLRWIFHRDSIGLVLGDAIDEYAFDEYVQALAAPGGIRGAMEHYRALPTDIEDNRRLAAEGPSPTTALVVGARQGVGLGWLDSVEESFDHVTSAWIEDCGHYIPEERPAELAELLLRHWRFHESRTVEP
;
A
#
# COMPACT_ATOMS: atom_id res chain seq x y z
N MET A 1 25.34 -14.49 -18.94
CA MET A 1 24.76 -14.44 -17.60
C MET A 1 25.49 -13.35 -16.81
N ASN A 2 24.93 -12.14 -16.79
CA ASN A 2 25.52 -11.03 -16.05
C ASN A 2 24.74 -10.92 -14.73
N THR A 3 25.19 -11.62 -13.69
CA THR A 3 24.68 -11.44 -12.33
C THR A 3 25.17 -10.08 -11.84
N ARG A 4 24.40 -9.02 -12.09
CA ARG A 4 24.57 -7.78 -11.33
C ARG A 4 24.24 -8.12 -9.87
N SER A 5 25.27 -8.18 -9.02
CA SER A 5 25.08 -8.26 -7.58
C SER A 5 24.27 -7.03 -7.13
N GLU A 6 23.06 -7.21 -6.64
CA GLU A 6 22.30 -6.14 -5.99
C GLU A 6 23.20 -5.55 -4.87
N PRO A 7 23.27 -4.22 -4.73
CA PRO A 7 24.01 -3.62 -3.62
C PRO A 7 23.41 -4.12 -2.30
N ALA A 8 24.27 -4.36 -1.31
CA ALA A 8 23.89 -4.96 -0.03
C ALA A 8 22.71 -4.25 0.69
N SER A 9 22.45 -2.97 0.35
CA SER A 9 21.32 -2.18 0.84
C SER A 9 19.95 -2.56 0.22
N GLU A 10 19.95 -3.30 -0.91
CA GLU A 10 18.71 -3.70 -1.62
C GLU A 10 18.32 -5.16 -1.34
N CYS A 11 19.13 -5.89 -0.59
CA CYS A 11 18.85 -7.29 -0.24
C CYS A 11 17.58 -7.41 0.62
N ILE A 12 16.76 -8.40 0.29
CA ILE A 12 15.60 -8.78 1.11
C ILE A 12 16.09 -9.31 2.45
N ARG A 13 15.64 -8.67 3.52
CA ARG A 13 15.81 -9.10 4.91
C ARG A 13 14.53 -9.75 5.41
N ARG A 14 14.62 -10.57 6.43
CA ARG A 14 13.45 -11.19 7.08
C ARG A 14 13.52 -10.99 8.57
N ARG A 15 12.37 -10.66 9.18
CA ARG A 15 12.23 -10.51 10.61
C ARG A 15 10.97 -11.23 11.09
N ARG A 16 11.08 -11.92 12.21
CA ARG A 16 9.91 -12.48 12.87
C ARG A 16 9.25 -11.37 13.70
N ILE A 17 7.97 -11.16 13.45
CA ILE A 17 7.10 -10.25 14.19
C ILE A 17 5.92 -11.09 14.70
N GLY A 18 5.88 -11.34 15.99
CA GLY A 18 4.94 -12.30 16.56
C GLY A 18 5.06 -13.69 15.91
N ASN A 19 3.96 -14.18 15.35
CA ASN A 19 3.89 -15.45 14.62
C ASN A 19 4.15 -15.32 13.11
N ARG A 20 4.46 -14.12 12.60
CA ARG A 20 4.70 -13.83 11.18
C ARG A 20 6.18 -13.64 10.89
N VAL A 21 6.57 -13.93 9.66
CA VAL A 21 7.85 -13.52 9.11
C VAL A 21 7.57 -12.45 8.06
N VAL A 22 8.05 -11.24 8.31
CA VAL A 22 7.96 -10.14 7.36
C VAL A 22 9.26 -10.04 6.59
N ALA A 23 9.17 -10.11 5.27
CA ALA A 23 10.27 -9.80 4.35
C ALA A 23 10.25 -8.30 4.05
N TYR A 24 11.39 -7.66 4.05
CA TYR A 24 11.50 -6.22 3.83
C TYR A 24 12.87 -5.83 3.27
N ARG A 25 12.93 -4.65 2.66
CA ARG A 25 14.17 -3.95 2.31
C ARG A 25 14.31 -2.70 3.17
N VAL A 26 15.56 -2.30 3.45
CA VAL A 26 15.86 -0.99 4.05
C VAL A 26 16.79 -0.28 3.07
N VAL A 27 16.35 0.84 2.53
CA VAL A 27 17.03 1.57 1.46
C VAL A 27 17.04 3.06 1.76
N GLY A 28 18.12 3.74 1.36
CA GLY A 28 18.32 5.16 1.62
C GLY A 28 19.09 5.42 2.91
N THR A 29 19.53 6.67 3.07
CA THR A 29 20.35 7.14 4.20
C THR A 29 19.89 8.50 4.71
N GLY A 30 18.73 8.98 4.23
CA GLY A 30 18.16 10.25 4.69
C GLY A 30 17.64 10.16 6.13
N PRO A 31 17.45 11.31 6.78
CA PRO A 31 17.07 11.38 8.19
C PRO A 31 15.62 10.96 8.46
N VAL A 32 14.75 11.06 7.47
CA VAL A 32 13.33 10.73 7.63
C VAL A 32 13.15 9.21 7.61
N ALA A 33 12.55 8.66 8.66
CA ALA A 33 12.12 7.26 8.65
C ALA A 33 10.79 7.14 7.87
N LEU A 34 10.74 6.23 6.89
CA LEU A 34 9.62 6.09 5.98
C LEU A 34 9.21 4.63 5.80
N LEU A 35 7.95 4.32 6.07
CA LEU A 35 7.33 3.04 5.79
C LEU A 35 6.57 3.11 4.46
N LEU A 36 6.91 2.24 3.49
CA LEU A 36 6.27 2.17 2.17
C LEU A 36 5.48 0.87 2.01
N LEU A 37 4.15 0.96 1.99
CA LEU A 37 3.22 -0.17 1.90
C LEU A 37 2.65 -0.28 0.49
N HIS A 38 2.93 -1.40 -0.17
CA HIS A 38 2.48 -1.66 -1.55
C HIS A 38 0.99 -2.04 -1.62
N GLY A 39 0.44 -1.95 -2.83
CA GLY A 39 -0.92 -2.36 -3.15
C GLY A 39 -1.03 -3.80 -3.66
N TRP A 40 -2.28 -4.22 -3.86
CA TRP A 40 -2.62 -5.47 -4.52
C TRP A 40 -2.54 -5.30 -6.05
N PRO A 41 -2.06 -6.24 -6.82
CA PRO A 41 -1.43 -7.52 -6.46
C PRO A 41 0.10 -7.46 -6.49
N GLN A 42 0.69 -6.38 -6.03
CA GLN A 42 2.11 -6.10 -6.12
C GLN A 42 2.89 -6.65 -4.90
N THR A 43 4.16 -6.27 -4.81
CA THR A 43 5.06 -6.50 -3.69
C THR A 43 5.80 -5.19 -3.37
N GLY A 44 6.71 -5.19 -2.41
CA GLY A 44 7.58 -4.03 -2.16
C GLY A 44 8.35 -3.52 -3.39
N LYS A 45 8.41 -4.31 -4.45
CA LYS A 45 8.98 -3.91 -5.76
C LYS A 45 8.25 -2.73 -6.41
N ALA A 46 6.99 -2.50 -6.08
CA ALA A 46 6.21 -1.36 -6.59
C ALA A 46 6.90 0.00 -6.34
N TRP A 47 7.69 0.09 -5.30
CA TRP A 47 8.40 1.30 -4.89
C TRP A 47 9.77 1.50 -5.56
N ARG A 48 10.21 0.56 -6.46
CA ARG A 48 11.55 0.59 -7.07
C ARG A 48 11.89 1.90 -7.78
N LYS A 49 10.90 2.57 -8.39
CA LYS A 49 11.09 3.85 -9.09
C LYS A 49 11.08 5.06 -8.13
N ILE A 50 10.47 4.93 -6.98
CA ILE A 50 10.44 5.95 -5.90
C ILE A 50 11.77 5.98 -5.13
N VAL A 51 12.35 4.81 -4.87
CA VAL A 51 13.57 4.66 -4.08
C VAL A 51 14.70 5.60 -4.53
N PRO A 52 15.11 5.67 -5.80
CA PRO A 52 16.21 6.55 -6.23
C PRO A 52 15.91 8.04 -6.02
N LEU A 53 14.63 8.44 -6.01
CA LEU A 53 14.19 9.82 -5.87
C LEU A 53 14.20 10.27 -4.39
N LEU A 54 13.99 9.34 -3.46
CA LEU A 54 13.87 9.65 -2.03
C LEU A 54 15.05 9.19 -1.18
N LYS A 55 16.00 8.41 -1.71
CA LYS A 55 17.08 7.76 -0.92
C LYS A 55 18.00 8.71 -0.15
N SER A 56 18.13 9.96 -0.58
CA SER A 56 18.92 10.99 0.12
C SER A 56 18.10 11.73 1.17
N HIS A 57 16.77 11.62 1.13
CA HIS A 57 15.82 12.31 2.03
C HIS A 57 15.30 11.37 3.12
N ALA A 58 15.19 10.09 2.82
CA ALA A 58 14.59 9.12 3.74
C ALA A 58 15.39 7.83 3.86
N THR A 59 15.28 7.19 5.02
CA THR A 59 15.57 5.78 5.25
C THR A 59 14.25 5.02 5.12
N MET A 60 14.09 4.31 4.02
CA MET A 60 12.84 3.65 3.63
C MET A 60 12.83 2.20 4.08
N VAL A 61 11.81 1.81 4.84
CA VAL A 61 11.47 0.41 5.13
C VAL A 61 10.36 -0.01 4.18
N ILE A 62 10.62 -1.01 3.35
CA ILE A 62 9.75 -1.46 2.26
C ILE A 62 9.44 -2.94 2.48
N PRO A 63 8.39 -3.27 3.24
CA PRO A 63 7.98 -4.66 3.44
C PRO A 63 7.23 -5.22 2.23
N ASP A 64 7.30 -6.53 2.07
CA ASP A 64 6.22 -7.27 1.44
C ASP A 64 5.13 -7.49 2.50
N LEU A 65 3.90 -7.11 2.22
CA LEU A 65 2.79 -7.31 3.15
C LEU A 65 2.56 -8.82 3.43
N PRO A 66 2.04 -9.21 4.60
CA PRO A 66 1.66 -10.60 4.84
C PRO A 66 0.79 -11.16 3.70
N GLY A 67 1.13 -12.35 3.22
CA GLY A 67 0.47 -12.94 2.05
C GLY A 67 1.16 -12.68 0.72
N PHE A 68 2.00 -11.65 0.61
CA PHE A 68 2.68 -11.26 -0.61
C PHE A 68 4.19 -11.54 -0.59
N GLY A 69 4.77 -11.58 -1.78
CA GLY A 69 6.20 -11.64 -2.00
C GLY A 69 6.90 -12.72 -1.18
N ALA A 70 7.94 -12.33 -0.47
CA ALA A 70 8.74 -13.21 0.38
C ALA A 70 8.31 -13.23 1.86
N SER A 71 7.22 -12.52 2.21
CA SER A 71 6.59 -12.58 3.54
C SER A 71 5.82 -13.86 3.76
N SER A 72 5.59 -14.21 5.03
CA SER A 72 4.81 -15.40 5.38
C SER A 72 3.33 -15.25 4.97
N ARG A 73 2.69 -16.40 4.75
CA ARG A 73 1.29 -16.55 4.37
C ARG A 73 0.50 -17.22 5.51
N PRO A 74 0.18 -16.48 6.59
CA PRO A 74 -0.53 -17.05 7.74
C PRO A 74 -1.93 -17.53 7.34
N GLN A 75 -2.56 -18.31 8.23
CA GLN A 75 -3.92 -18.80 7.98
C GLN A 75 -4.99 -17.72 8.23
N SER A 76 -4.66 -16.66 9.00
CA SER A 76 -5.58 -15.59 9.40
C SER A 76 -4.82 -14.31 9.74
N GLY A 77 -5.55 -13.22 10.04
CA GLY A 77 -4.98 -11.94 10.45
C GLY A 77 -4.54 -11.10 9.26
N TYR A 78 -5.35 -11.07 8.23
CA TYR A 78 -5.21 -10.20 7.07
C TYR A 78 -6.06 -8.93 7.19
N ASP A 79 -6.82 -8.81 8.27
CA ASP A 79 -7.48 -7.57 8.64
C ASP A 79 -6.46 -6.45 8.86
N LYS A 80 -6.86 -5.23 8.51
CA LYS A 80 -5.93 -4.09 8.44
C LYS A 80 -5.45 -3.65 9.83
N MET A 81 -6.22 -3.94 10.89
CA MET A 81 -5.79 -3.75 12.28
C MET A 81 -4.58 -4.63 12.62
N THR A 82 -4.68 -5.93 12.34
CA THR A 82 -3.60 -6.89 12.58
C THR A 82 -2.38 -6.61 11.70
N VAL A 83 -2.58 -6.23 10.44
CA VAL A 83 -1.47 -5.86 9.55
C VAL A 83 -0.82 -4.56 10.01
N ALA A 84 -1.59 -3.54 10.41
CA ALA A 84 -1.08 -2.28 10.94
C ALA A 84 -0.20 -2.50 12.19
N ALA A 85 -0.67 -3.30 13.16
CA ALA A 85 0.13 -3.67 14.32
C ALA A 85 1.44 -4.37 13.93
N THR A 86 1.38 -5.30 12.95
CA THR A 86 2.58 -5.99 12.45
C THR A 86 3.58 -5.01 11.81
N MET A 87 3.11 -4.01 11.08
CA MET A 87 3.98 -3.00 10.45
C MET A 87 4.57 -2.03 11.49
N HIS A 88 3.80 -1.62 12.49
CA HIS A 88 4.31 -0.84 13.60
C HIS A 88 5.41 -1.59 14.37
N ASP A 89 5.16 -2.85 14.73
CA ASP A 89 6.13 -3.70 15.42
C ASP A 89 7.41 -3.90 14.59
N LEU A 90 7.30 -3.98 13.26
CA LEU A 90 8.46 -4.02 12.37
C LEU A 90 9.27 -2.73 12.49
N MET A 91 8.64 -1.56 12.39
CA MET A 91 9.32 -0.26 12.50
C MET A 91 10.00 -0.10 13.85
N SER A 92 9.31 -0.39 14.95
CA SER A 92 9.84 -0.38 16.31
C SER A 92 11.03 -1.34 16.47
N ALA A 93 10.90 -2.57 15.94
CA ALA A 93 11.97 -3.57 15.98
C ALA A 93 13.21 -3.19 15.14
N LEU A 94 13.08 -2.22 14.21
CA LEU A 94 14.18 -1.64 13.44
C LEU A 94 14.75 -0.36 14.07
N GLY A 95 14.20 0.09 15.21
CA GLY A 95 14.66 1.26 15.94
C GLY A 95 14.06 2.57 15.41
N HIS A 96 12.92 2.52 14.73
CA HIS A 96 12.20 3.71 14.26
C HIS A 96 11.04 4.01 15.20
N ASP A 97 11.25 4.85 16.20
CA ASP A 97 10.23 5.26 17.18
C ASP A 97 9.24 6.28 16.62
N SER A 98 9.61 6.96 15.52
CA SER A 98 8.78 7.91 14.81
C SER A 98 9.03 7.80 13.31
N TYR A 99 7.96 7.78 12.50
CA TYR A 99 8.07 7.57 11.06
C TYR A 99 6.85 8.10 10.29
N HIS A 100 7.06 8.41 9.02
CA HIS A 100 5.99 8.64 8.05
C HIS A 100 5.58 7.34 7.39
N ALA A 101 4.32 7.20 7.02
CA ALA A 101 3.83 6.02 6.31
C ALA A 101 3.13 6.40 5.00
N VAL A 102 3.45 5.70 3.93
CA VAL A 102 2.84 5.85 2.61
C VAL A 102 2.26 4.51 2.20
N GLY A 103 1.02 4.49 1.78
CA GLY A 103 0.35 3.27 1.35
C GLY A 103 -0.38 3.45 0.02
N HIS A 104 -0.17 2.51 -0.89
CA HIS A 104 -0.87 2.42 -2.14
C HIS A 104 -1.93 1.31 -2.06
N ASP A 105 -3.15 1.56 -2.57
CA ASP A 105 -4.24 0.58 -2.66
C ASP A 105 -4.48 -0.13 -1.30
N VAL A 106 -4.35 -1.46 -1.20
CA VAL A 106 -4.46 -2.23 0.06
C VAL A 106 -3.49 -1.71 1.13
N GLY A 107 -2.28 -1.26 0.74
CA GLY A 107 -1.34 -0.62 1.65
C GLY A 107 -1.86 0.69 2.24
N GLY A 108 -2.65 1.44 1.46
CA GLY A 108 -3.33 2.65 1.94
C GLY A 108 -4.44 2.34 2.95
N GLN A 109 -5.17 1.24 2.78
CA GLN A 109 -6.20 0.81 3.73
C GLN A 109 -5.64 0.49 5.14
N ILE A 110 -4.33 0.27 5.25
CA ILE A 110 -3.65 -0.01 6.53
C ILE A 110 -3.38 1.29 7.33
N LEU A 111 -3.33 2.45 6.66
CA LEU A 111 -2.83 3.69 7.24
C LEU A 111 -3.72 4.26 8.35
N PHE A 112 -5.05 4.16 8.23
CA PHE A 112 -5.96 4.64 9.27
C PHE A 112 -5.84 3.81 10.55
N PRO A 113 -5.97 2.48 10.53
CA PRO A 113 -5.68 1.66 11.71
C PRO A 113 -4.27 1.91 12.27
N LEU A 114 -3.26 2.08 11.43
CA LEU A 114 -1.88 2.34 11.85
C LEU A 114 -1.76 3.67 12.62
N ALA A 115 -2.36 4.75 12.11
CA ALA A 115 -2.36 6.06 12.76
C ALA A 115 -3.12 6.04 14.09
N LYS A 116 -4.25 5.31 14.16
CA LYS A 116 -5.06 5.19 15.38
C LYS A 116 -4.40 4.33 16.45
N LEU A 117 -3.72 3.23 16.06
CA LEU A 117 -3.04 2.33 17.00
C LEU A 117 -1.72 2.92 17.52
N SER A 118 -1.07 3.78 16.74
CA SER A 118 0.29 4.26 17.02
C SER A 118 0.42 5.77 16.83
N PRO A 119 -0.44 6.59 17.48
CA PRO A 119 -0.52 8.03 17.23
C PRO A 119 0.76 8.79 17.59
N ASN A 120 1.57 8.26 18.50
CA ASN A 120 2.85 8.88 18.88
C ASN A 120 4.02 8.49 17.96
N ALA A 121 3.87 7.44 17.17
CA ALA A 121 4.91 6.94 16.27
C ALA A 121 4.66 7.38 14.83
N VAL A 122 3.40 7.45 14.38
CA VAL A 122 3.05 7.80 13.01
C VAL A 122 2.93 9.31 12.86
N THR A 123 3.95 9.90 12.28
CA THR A 123 4.08 11.37 12.13
C THR A 123 3.13 11.92 11.07
N SER A 124 3.05 11.27 9.92
CA SER A 124 2.07 11.57 8.88
C SER A 124 1.78 10.34 8.04
N VAL A 125 0.67 10.39 7.30
CA VAL A 125 0.27 9.33 6.36
C VAL A 125 0.01 9.89 4.96
N ALA A 126 0.27 9.09 3.92
CA ALA A 126 -0.11 9.43 2.55
C ALA A 126 -0.84 8.26 1.89
N PHE A 127 -2.10 8.47 1.59
CA PHE A 127 -2.97 7.54 0.86
C PHE A 127 -2.78 7.74 -0.64
N ILE A 128 -2.33 6.72 -1.34
CA ILE A 128 -2.12 6.76 -2.78
C ILE A 128 -3.16 5.85 -3.43
N GLU A 129 -4.09 6.43 -4.19
CA GLU A 129 -5.18 5.68 -4.85
C GLU A 129 -5.91 4.77 -3.85
N ALA A 130 -6.18 5.27 -2.65
CA ALA A 130 -6.77 4.51 -1.56
C ALA A 130 -7.64 5.39 -0.66
N GLY A 131 -8.56 4.75 0.03
CA GLY A 131 -9.38 5.33 1.10
C GLY A 131 -9.57 4.35 2.24
N ILE A 132 -10.50 4.64 3.14
CA ILE A 132 -10.75 3.87 4.35
C ILE A 132 -12.03 3.04 4.15
N PRO A 133 -11.95 1.71 4.01
CA PRO A 133 -13.12 0.86 3.79
C PRO A 133 -14.20 1.07 4.86
N GLY A 134 -15.44 1.28 4.40
CA GLY A 134 -16.61 1.43 5.26
C GLY A 134 -16.89 2.83 5.79
N LEU A 135 -16.06 3.82 5.45
CA LEU A 135 -16.24 5.23 5.76
C LEU A 135 -16.43 6.02 4.45
N GLY A 136 -17.14 7.15 4.53
CA GLY A 136 -17.49 7.93 3.36
C GLY A 136 -18.14 7.08 2.26
N ASN A 137 -17.85 7.39 1.01
CA ASN A 137 -18.31 6.65 -0.17
C ASN A 137 -17.34 5.54 -0.61
N SER A 138 -16.43 5.15 0.26
CA SER A 138 -15.34 4.20 -0.02
C SER A 138 -15.84 2.77 -0.19
N LEU A 139 -16.27 2.29 -1.18
CA LEU A 139 -16.64 0.96 -1.68
C LEU A 139 -17.76 1.10 -2.71
N ALA A 140 -17.47 1.92 -3.72
CA ALA A 140 -18.37 2.08 -4.83
C ALA A 140 -18.63 0.74 -5.54
N SER A 141 -19.80 0.68 -6.13
CA SER A 141 -20.41 -0.37 -6.93
C SER A 141 -19.44 -1.43 -7.50
N GLY A 142 -19.72 -2.70 -7.25
CA GLY A 142 -19.09 -3.83 -7.94
C GLY A 142 -19.49 -3.99 -9.41
N ASN A 143 -20.11 -2.97 -10.03
CA ASN A 143 -20.56 -3.02 -11.40
C ASN A 143 -19.39 -2.81 -12.39
N PRO A 144 -18.97 -3.83 -13.16
CA PRO A 144 -17.85 -3.72 -14.09
C PRO A 144 -18.11 -2.75 -15.25
N PHE A 145 -19.38 -2.49 -15.59
CA PHE A 145 -19.74 -1.58 -16.69
C PHE A 145 -19.61 -0.11 -16.32
N THR A 146 -19.51 0.22 -15.05
CA THR A 146 -19.32 1.58 -14.54
C THR A 146 -17.93 1.77 -13.92
N GLY A 147 -16.95 0.94 -14.29
CA GLY A 147 -15.61 0.99 -13.74
C GLY A 147 -15.51 0.42 -12.32
N GLY A 148 -16.55 -0.29 -11.88
CA GLY A 148 -16.63 -0.80 -10.52
C GLY A 148 -15.65 -1.91 -10.19
N SER A 149 -15.47 -2.13 -8.92
CA SER A 149 -14.51 -3.07 -8.33
C SER A 149 -15.05 -4.51 -8.29
N TRP A 150 -15.54 -5.05 -9.42
CA TRP A 150 -16.08 -6.42 -9.49
C TRP A 150 -15.11 -7.47 -8.93
N HIS A 151 -13.80 -7.23 -9.08
CA HIS A 151 -12.76 -8.11 -8.57
C HIS A 151 -12.77 -8.23 -7.04
N PHE A 152 -13.34 -7.27 -6.32
CA PHE A 152 -13.55 -7.39 -4.88
C PHE A 152 -14.45 -8.59 -4.58
N GLY A 153 -15.61 -8.67 -5.25
CA GLY A 153 -16.52 -9.80 -5.09
C GLY A 153 -15.88 -11.13 -5.47
N PHE A 154 -15.18 -11.19 -6.60
CA PHE A 154 -14.47 -12.40 -7.03
C PHE A 154 -13.40 -12.83 -6.02
N ASN A 155 -12.55 -11.89 -5.58
CA ASN A 155 -11.45 -12.17 -4.67
C ASN A 155 -11.94 -12.58 -3.24
N MET A 156 -13.15 -12.18 -2.87
CA MET A 156 -13.75 -12.57 -1.58
C MET A 156 -14.30 -14.00 -1.56
N VAL A 157 -14.62 -14.60 -2.72
CA VAL A 157 -15.17 -15.97 -2.76
C VAL A 157 -14.12 -16.95 -2.25
N PRO A 158 -14.46 -17.84 -1.29
CA PRO A 158 -13.55 -18.88 -0.83
C PRO A 158 -13.22 -19.88 -1.96
N ASP A 159 -11.94 -20.26 -2.06
CA ASP A 159 -11.39 -21.33 -2.90
C ASP A 159 -11.53 -21.15 -4.43
N LEU A 160 -12.52 -20.36 -4.90
CA LEU A 160 -12.78 -20.18 -6.32
C LEU A 160 -11.66 -19.44 -7.06
N PRO A 161 -11.14 -18.29 -6.57
CA PRO A 161 -9.99 -17.64 -7.19
C PRO A 161 -8.78 -18.57 -7.28
N GLU A 162 -8.47 -19.31 -6.22
CA GLU A 162 -7.37 -20.27 -6.18
C GLU A 162 -7.53 -21.34 -7.27
N ALA A 163 -8.73 -21.92 -7.39
CA ALA A 163 -9.02 -22.95 -8.38
C ALA A 163 -8.94 -22.45 -9.83
N LEU A 164 -9.38 -21.22 -10.08
CA LEU A 164 -9.43 -20.65 -11.44
C LEU A 164 -8.11 -20.01 -11.87
N LEU A 165 -7.35 -19.44 -10.95
CA LEU A 165 -6.16 -18.65 -11.27
C LEU A 165 -4.87 -19.47 -11.25
N THR A 166 -4.81 -20.61 -10.56
CA THR A 166 -3.62 -21.47 -10.55
C THR A 166 -3.20 -21.84 -11.97
N GLY A 167 -1.96 -21.49 -12.33
CA GLY A 167 -1.40 -21.64 -13.67
C GLY A 167 -1.86 -20.57 -14.67
N ARG A 168 -2.61 -19.56 -14.24
CA ARG A 168 -3.09 -18.44 -15.04
C ARG A 168 -2.78 -17.08 -14.42
N GLU A 169 -1.87 -17.03 -13.47
CA GLU A 169 -1.52 -15.84 -12.71
C GLU A 169 -1.09 -14.69 -13.63
N ALA A 170 -0.25 -14.99 -14.63
CA ALA A 170 0.20 -14.00 -15.62
C ALA A 170 -0.96 -13.42 -16.43
N LEU A 171 -1.92 -14.26 -16.85
CA LEU A 171 -3.10 -13.83 -17.60
C LEU A 171 -3.96 -12.88 -16.74
N TYR A 172 -4.19 -13.26 -15.48
CA TYR A 172 -5.00 -12.47 -14.56
C TYR A 172 -4.34 -11.14 -14.23
N LEU A 173 -3.04 -11.12 -13.89
CA LEU A 173 -2.31 -9.90 -13.59
C LEU A 173 -2.23 -8.97 -14.80
N ARG A 174 -1.98 -9.49 -15.99
CA ARG A 174 -1.96 -8.68 -17.21
C ARG A 174 -3.31 -8.02 -17.45
N TRP A 175 -4.42 -8.75 -17.24
CA TRP A 175 -5.74 -8.15 -17.31
C TRP A 175 -5.96 -7.07 -16.23
N ILE A 176 -5.59 -7.31 -14.99
CA ILE A 176 -5.73 -6.36 -13.87
C ILE A 176 -4.95 -5.07 -14.15
N PHE A 177 -3.70 -5.18 -14.60
CA PHE A 177 -2.87 -4.00 -14.86
C PHE A 177 -3.32 -3.20 -16.08
N HIS A 178 -3.88 -3.84 -17.10
CA HIS A 178 -4.25 -3.19 -18.37
C HIS A 178 -5.76 -3.08 -18.61
N ARG A 179 -6.57 -3.22 -17.57
CA ARG A 179 -8.03 -3.01 -17.69
C ARG A 179 -8.36 -1.55 -18.04
N ASP A 180 -9.43 -1.34 -18.79
CA ASP A 180 -9.83 -0.01 -19.32
C ASP A 180 -10.12 1.03 -18.23
N SER A 181 -10.61 0.58 -17.08
CA SER A 181 -10.84 1.44 -15.91
C SER A 181 -9.93 1.04 -14.77
N ILE A 182 -9.31 2.02 -14.12
CA ILE A 182 -8.44 1.82 -12.95
C ILE A 182 -7.20 0.94 -13.30
N GLY A 183 -6.81 0.87 -14.57
CA GLY A 183 -5.59 0.20 -15.04
C GLY A 183 -4.44 1.18 -15.23
N LEU A 184 -3.36 0.72 -15.85
CA LEU A 184 -2.26 1.54 -16.31
C LEU A 184 -2.70 2.43 -17.47
N VAL A 185 -2.39 3.70 -17.40
CA VAL A 185 -2.45 4.66 -18.53
C VAL A 185 -1.16 4.56 -19.33
N LEU A 186 -0.02 4.50 -18.64
CA LEU A 186 1.27 4.27 -19.26
C LEU A 186 1.53 2.76 -19.29
N GLY A 187 1.17 2.12 -20.40
CA GLY A 187 1.14 0.65 -20.53
C GLY A 187 2.47 -0.07 -20.31
N ASP A 188 3.61 0.64 -20.42
CA ASP A 188 4.96 0.16 -20.18
C ASP A 188 5.54 0.56 -18.79
N ALA A 189 4.72 1.20 -17.95
CA ALA A 189 5.15 1.63 -16.63
C ALA A 189 5.57 0.45 -15.74
N ILE A 190 4.93 -0.70 -15.86
CA ILE A 190 5.39 -1.96 -15.26
C ILE A 190 6.13 -2.73 -16.34
N ASP A 191 7.46 -2.72 -16.30
CA ASP A 191 8.30 -3.48 -17.23
C ASP A 191 8.14 -5.00 -17.04
N GLU A 192 8.51 -5.80 -18.05
CA GLU A 192 8.34 -7.25 -18.02
C GLU A 192 9.09 -7.90 -16.84
N TYR A 193 10.22 -7.33 -16.41
CA TYR A 193 10.96 -7.87 -15.26
C TYR A 193 10.17 -7.70 -13.95
N ALA A 194 9.57 -6.54 -13.73
CA ALA A 194 8.72 -6.30 -12.55
C ALA A 194 7.42 -7.10 -12.65
N PHE A 195 6.84 -7.20 -13.84
CA PHE A 195 5.66 -8.02 -14.09
C PHE A 195 5.90 -9.49 -13.74
N ASP A 196 7.01 -10.06 -14.21
CA ASP A 196 7.38 -11.45 -13.90
C ASP A 196 7.59 -11.68 -12.39
N GLU A 197 8.17 -10.70 -11.68
CA GLU A 197 8.30 -10.77 -10.21
C GLU A 197 6.93 -10.83 -9.52
N TYR A 198 5.95 -10.02 -9.95
CA TYR A 198 4.59 -10.07 -9.42
C TYR A 198 3.89 -11.40 -9.74
N VAL A 199 4.06 -11.91 -10.95
CA VAL A 199 3.55 -13.23 -11.34
C VAL A 199 4.13 -14.34 -10.46
N GLN A 200 5.45 -14.35 -10.28
CA GLN A 200 6.13 -15.35 -9.44
C GLN A 200 5.68 -15.26 -7.97
N ALA A 201 5.48 -14.06 -7.44
CA ALA A 201 5.00 -13.86 -6.08
C ALA A 201 3.58 -14.41 -5.89
N LEU A 202 2.70 -14.20 -6.87
CA LEU A 202 1.32 -14.72 -6.85
C LEU A 202 1.27 -16.23 -7.07
N ALA A 203 2.11 -16.77 -7.95
CA ALA A 203 2.22 -18.19 -8.26
C ALA A 203 2.92 -19.04 -7.17
N ALA A 204 3.61 -18.37 -6.24
CA ALA A 204 4.28 -19.06 -5.13
C ALA A 204 3.27 -19.82 -4.26
N PRO A 205 3.66 -20.93 -3.60
CA PRO A 205 2.76 -21.70 -2.75
C PRO A 205 1.97 -20.85 -1.77
N GLY A 206 0.65 -20.85 -1.86
CA GLY A 206 -0.26 -20.03 -1.07
C GLY A 206 -0.30 -18.54 -1.45
N GLY A 207 0.34 -18.13 -2.56
CA GLY A 207 0.36 -16.73 -3.01
C GLY A 207 -1.00 -16.21 -3.39
N ILE A 208 -1.76 -16.94 -4.21
CA ILE A 208 -3.13 -16.55 -4.58
C ILE A 208 -3.98 -16.43 -3.31
N ARG A 209 -4.01 -17.46 -2.46
CA ARG A 209 -4.78 -17.42 -1.21
C ARG A 209 -4.38 -16.20 -0.35
N GLY A 210 -3.09 -16.00 -0.11
CA GLY A 210 -2.60 -14.87 0.69
C GLY A 210 -3.05 -13.52 0.15
N ALA A 211 -3.02 -13.33 -1.17
CA ALA A 211 -3.50 -12.13 -1.82
C ALA A 211 -5.02 -11.95 -1.67
N MET A 212 -5.82 -13.02 -1.78
CA MET A 212 -7.28 -12.97 -1.65
C MET A 212 -7.75 -12.76 -0.22
N GLU A 213 -7.01 -13.23 0.77
CA GLU A 213 -7.35 -13.04 2.19
C GLU A 213 -7.46 -11.55 2.60
N HIS A 214 -6.74 -10.64 1.93
CA HIS A 214 -6.89 -9.20 2.16
C HIS A 214 -8.28 -8.67 1.77
N TYR A 215 -8.92 -9.28 0.75
CA TYR A 215 -10.30 -8.96 0.37
C TYR A 215 -11.31 -9.65 1.28
N ARG A 216 -11.04 -10.91 1.68
CA ARG A 216 -11.90 -11.65 2.62
C ARG A 216 -11.96 -11.00 3.99
N ALA A 217 -10.93 -10.22 4.36
CA ALA A 217 -10.89 -9.45 5.60
C ALA A 217 -11.73 -8.14 5.54
N LEU A 218 -12.14 -7.68 4.36
CA LEU A 218 -12.87 -6.40 4.22
C LEU A 218 -14.08 -6.22 5.13
N PRO A 219 -14.94 -7.22 5.36
CA PRO A 219 -16.06 -7.05 6.31
C PRO A 219 -15.58 -6.71 7.72
N THR A 220 -14.51 -7.36 8.19
CA THR A 220 -13.89 -7.06 9.49
C THR A 220 -13.25 -5.67 9.47
N ASP A 221 -12.55 -5.30 8.39
CA ASP A 221 -11.94 -3.97 8.24
C ASP A 221 -12.98 -2.85 8.32
N ILE A 222 -14.15 -3.04 7.70
CA ILE A 222 -15.27 -2.08 7.74
C ILE A 222 -15.78 -1.89 9.17
N GLU A 223 -15.96 -2.97 9.93
CA GLU A 223 -16.40 -2.92 11.32
C GLU A 223 -15.35 -2.23 12.20
N ASP A 224 -14.09 -2.60 12.07
CA ASP A 224 -12.98 -2.02 12.81
C ASP A 224 -12.80 -0.53 12.49
N ASN A 225 -12.84 -0.14 11.22
CA ASN A 225 -12.70 1.26 10.82
C ASN A 225 -13.84 2.12 11.39
N ARG A 226 -15.08 1.65 11.36
CA ARG A 226 -16.23 2.34 11.97
C ARG A 226 -16.07 2.50 13.47
N ARG A 227 -15.57 1.47 14.15
CA ARG A 227 -15.28 1.53 15.59
C ARG A 227 -14.20 2.57 15.89
N LEU A 228 -13.08 2.56 15.14
CA LEU A 228 -12.01 3.53 15.29
C LEU A 228 -12.45 4.96 14.98
N ALA A 229 -13.28 5.16 13.96
CA ALA A 229 -13.82 6.48 13.60
C ALA A 229 -14.77 7.02 14.69
N ALA A 230 -15.52 6.16 15.37
CA ALA A 230 -16.36 6.56 16.49
C ALA A 230 -15.58 7.11 17.71
N GLU A 231 -14.28 6.84 17.80
CA GLU A 231 -13.38 7.42 18.82
C GLU A 231 -12.96 8.88 18.49
N GLY A 232 -13.36 9.39 17.33
CA GLY A 232 -12.98 10.69 16.78
C GLY A 232 -11.85 10.61 15.75
N PRO A 233 -11.56 11.73 15.07
CA PRO A 233 -10.52 11.78 14.04
C PRO A 233 -9.12 11.57 14.61
N SER A 234 -8.19 11.16 13.74
CA SER A 234 -6.77 11.08 14.10
C SER A 234 -6.11 12.45 13.97
N PRO A 235 -5.28 12.88 14.93
CA PRO A 235 -4.51 14.13 14.82
C PRO A 235 -3.35 14.04 13.81
N THR A 236 -3.04 12.85 13.32
CA THR A 236 -2.00 12.62 12.31
C THR A 236 -2.33 13.36 11.01
N THR A 237 -1.36 14.07 10.42
CA THR A 237 -1.58 14.75 9.13
C THR A 237 -1.68 13.73 7.99
N ALA A 238 -2.68 13.89 7.12
CA ALA A 238 -2.91 13.01 5.99
C ALA A 238 -2.78 13.73 4.64
N LEU A 239 -2.18 13.06 3.66
CA LEU A 239 -2.19 13.43 2.25
C LEU A 239 -2.98 12.36 1.48
N VAL A 240 -3.85 12.78 0.57
CA VAL A 240 -4.53 11.88 -0.39
C VAL A 240 -4.08 12.23 -1.79
N VAL A 241 -3.53 11.26 -2.49
CA VAL A 241 -3.10 11.42 -3.90
C VAL A 241 -3.94 10.52 -4.79
N GLY A 242 -4.66 11.13 -5.72
CA GLY A 242 -5.50 10.46 -6.70
C GLY A 242 -5.01 10.67 -8.12
N ALA A 243 -5.17 9.65 -8.97
CA ALA A 243 -4.90 9.72 -10.41
C ALA A 243 -6.18 10.02 -11.20
N ARG A 244 -6.08 10.76 -12.29
CA ARG A 244 -7.26 11.15 -13.09
C ARG A 244 -7.99 9.97 -13.72
N GLN A 245 -7.26 8.95 -14.13
CA GLN A 245 -7.81 7.74 -14.73
C GLN A 245 -7.73 6.52 -13.77
N GLY A 246 -7.50 6.78 -12.48
CA GLY A 246 -7.53 5.78 -11.42
C GLY A 246 -8.82 5.80 -10.62
N VAL A 247 -8.74 5.47 -9.34
CA VAL A 247 -9.81 5.66 -8.34
C VAL A 247 -9.99 7.17 -8.07
N GLY A 248 -8.90 7.89 -8.17
CA GLY A 248 -8.88 9.33 -7.99
C GLY A 248 -9.09 9.75 -6.54
N LEU A 249 -9.83 10.86 -6.37
CA LEU A 249 -10.23 11.34 -5.04
C LEU A 249 -11.65 10.87 -4.66
N GLY A 250 -12.17 9.82 -5.29
CA GLY A 250 -13.51 9.30 -4.98
C GLY A 250 -13.66 8.78 -3.55
N TRP A 251 -12.54 8.58 -2.84
CA TRP A 251 -12.52 8.15 -1.45
C TRP A 251 -11.96 9.20 -0.48
N LEU A 252 -11.78 10.44 -0.95
CA LEU A 252 -11.25 11.54 -0.13
C LEU A 252 -12.10 11.79 1.11
N ASP A 253 -13.41 11.77 0.99
CA ASP A 253 -14.38 11.95 2.08
C ASP A 253 -14.11 10.99 3.23
N SER A 254 -13.78 9.72 2.97
CA SER A 254 -13.44 8.74 4.01
C SER A 254 -12.21 9.14 4.84
N VAL A 255 -11.26 9.83 4.23
CA VAL A 255 -10.06 10.32 4.92
C VAL A 255 -10.34 11.64 5.63
N GLU A 256 -11.10 12.57 5.01
CA GLU A 256 -11.48 13.85 5.62
C GLU A 256 -12.30 13.67 6.89
N GLU A 257 -13.17 12.66 6.94
CA GLU A 257 -13.95 12.31 8.14
C GLU A 257 -13.09 11.68 9.26
N SER A 258 -11.89 11.18 8.93
CA SER A 258 -11.07 10.35 9.81
C SER A 258 -9.81 11.02 10.34
N PHE A 259 -9.43 12.20 9.81
CA PHE A 259 -8.22 12.92 10.18
C PHE A 259 -8.49 14.43 10.35
N ASP A 260 -7.87 15.04 11.36
CA ASP A 260 -8.03 16.49 11.62
C ASP A 260 -7.42 17.39 10.53
N HIS A 261 -6.38 16.88 9.85
CA HIS A 261 -5.61 17.64 8.87
C HIS A 261 -5.41 16.81 7.60
N VAL A 262 -6.17 17.11 6.55
CA VAL A 262 -6.11 16.43 5.26
C VAL A 262 -5.74 17.42 4.16
N THR A 263 -4.81 17.02 3.31
CA THR A 263 -4.52 17.67 2.03
C THR A 263 -4.72 16.67 0.91
N SER A 264 -5.05 17.15 -0.29
CA SER A 264 -5.23 16.27 -1.45
C SER A 264 -4.51 16.81 -2.68
N ALA A 265 -4.14 15.91 -3.58
CA ALA A 265 -3.50 16.23 -4.84
C ALA A 265 -3.97 15.29 -5.95
N TRP A 266 -4.04 15.81 -7.19
CA TRP A 266 -4.25 15.05 -8.39
C TRP A 266 -2.95 14.83 -9.14
N ILE A 267 -2.84 13.68 -9.81
CA ILE A 267 -1.83 13.39 -10.82
C ILE A 267 -2.53 13.16 -12.15
N GLU A 268 -2.13 13.95 -13.16
CA GLU A 268 -2.70 13.90 -14.51
C GLU A 268 -2.05 12.75 -15.32
N ASP A 269 -2.71 12.33 -16.41
CA ASP A 269 -2.24 11.29 -17.33
C ASP A 269 -1.70 10.05 -16.61
N CYS A 270 -2.43 9.56 -15.62
CA CYS A 270 -2.03 8.51 -14.72
C CYS A 270 -3.21 7.63 -14.35
N GLY A 271 -2.98 6.33 -14.32
CA GLY A 271 -3.92 5.34 -13.81
C GLY A 271 -3.67 5.03 -12.33
N HIS A 272 -4.16 3.87 -11.91
CA HIS A 272 -4.13 3.46 -10.50
C HIS A 272 -2.71 3.26 -9.93
N TYR A 273 -1.73 2.94 -10.78
CA TYR A 273 -0.40 2.53 -10.32
C TYR A 273 0.58 3.71 -10.27
N ILE A 274 0.21 4.79 -9.56
CA ILE A 274 0.97 6.05 -9.45
C ILE A 274 2.47 5.83 -9.17
N PRO A 275 2.90 4.94 -8.23
CA PRO A 275 4.33 4.73 -7.96
C PRO A 275 5.10 4.19 -9.17
N GLU A 276 4.41 3.55 -10.10
CA GLU A 276 4.96 3.00 -11.33
C GLU A 276 4.90 3.99 -12.50
N GLU A 277 3.81 4.73 -12.62
CA GLU A 277 3.52 5.58 -13.76
C GLU A 277 4.08 7.00 -13.61
N ARG A 278 3.98 7.60 -12.43
CA ARG A 278 4.37 8.99 -12.13
C ARG A 278 5.22 9.10 -10.86
N PRO A 279 6.34 8.36 -10.77
CA PRO A 279 7.15 8.33 -9.56
C PRO A 279 7.75 9.69 -9.18
N ALA A 280 8.12 10.53 -10.15
CA ALA A 280 8.72 11.85 -9.89
C ALA A 280 7.71 12.80 -9.25
N GLU A 281 6.50 12.89 -9.80
CA GLU A 281 5.42 13.73 -9.28
C GLU A 281 4.98 13.28 -7.88
N LEU A 282 4.88 11.96 -7.68
CA LEU A 282 4.59 11.40 -6.35
C LEU A 282 5.68 11.74 -5.34
N ALA A 283 6.96 11.61 -5.71
CA ALA A 283 8.07 11.92 -4.81
C ALA A 283 8.06 13.40 -4.40
N GLU A 284 7.75 14.33 -5.31
CA GLU A 284 7.63 15.76 -5.01
C GLU A 284 6.48 16.05 -4.04
N LEU A 285 5.32 15.38 -4.21
CA LEU A 285 4.17 15.53 -3.33
C LEU A 285 4.52 15.04 -1.91
N LEU A 286 5.18 13.90 -1.79
CA LEU A 286 5.62 13.34 -0.51
C LEU A 286 6.63 14.26 0.19
N LEU A 287 7.62 14.77 -0.52
CA LEU A 287 8.61 15.69 0.03
C LEU A 287 7.98 17.01 0.52
N ARG A 288 6.98 17.54 -0.19
CA ARG A 288 6.22 18.72 0.24
C ARG A 288 5.40 18.44 1.50
N HIS A 289 4.75 17.28 1.57
CA HIS A 289 3.94 16.86 2.70
C HIS A 289 4.79 16.75 3.99
N TRP A 290 5.99 16.16 3.92
CA TRP A 290 6.88 16.05 5.10
C TRP A 290 7.42 17.40 5.57
N ARG A 291 7.83 18.28 4.66
CA ARG A 291 8.31 19.63 5.02
C ARG A 291 7.23 20.48 5.69
N PHE A 292 5.99 20.34 5.26
CA PHE A 292 4.87 21.01 5.91
C PHE A 292 4.67 20.53 7.34
N HIS A 293 4.88 19.25 7.61
CA HIS A 293 4.80 18.69 8.95
C HIS A 293 5.95 19.20 9.84
N GLU A 294 7.20 19.17 9.35
CA GLU A 294 8.36 19.69 10.11
C GLU A 294 8.20 21.15 10.52
N SER A 295 7.63 22.00 9.66
CA SER A 295 7.41 23.42 9.98
C SER A 295 6.39 23.65 11.10
N ARG A 296 5.43 22.75 11.30
CA ARG A 296 4.41 22.84 12.36
C ARG A 296 4.89 22.33 13.71
N THR A 297 5.87 21.45 13.74
CA THR A 297 6.46 20.92 15.00
C THR A 297 7.52 21.85 15.61
N VAL A 298 7.91 22.91 14.90
CA VAL A 298 8.95 23.87 15.35
C VAL A 298 8.34 25.15 15.96
N GLU A 299 7.03 25.37 15.87
CA GLU A 299 6.39 26.49 16.61
C GLU A 299 6.09 26.06 18.05
N PRO A 300 6.71 26.77 19.06
CA PRO A 300 6.55 26.46 20.49
C PRO A 300 5.17 26.84 21.00
#